data_e80bf90d3b639dee7ad3c3b4d33d47fc
#
_entry.id   e80bf90d3b639dee7ad3c3b4d33d47fc
#
_cell.length_a   1.000
_cell.length_b   1.000
_cell.length_c   1.000
_cell.angle_alpha   90.00
_cell.angle_beta   90.00
_cell.angle_gamma   90.00
#
_symmetry.space_group_name_H-M   'P 1'
#
loop_
_entity.id
_entity.type
_entity.pdbx_description
1 polymer ?
#
loop_
_entity_poly.entity_id
_entity_poly.type
_entity_poly.pdbx_seq_one_letter_code
_entity_poly.pdbx_strand_id
1 'polypeptide(L)'
;MDGPGNPYCVNNDPQLLNQIAGDDMVRGITIACGGFYGPQGRELRAPLADPELNAKIETFEYNGLKINNFEMESSALAGLSLLLGHKALTCCMVIANRRTKKANTGYKSTIDNLIKVVLDRI
;
A
#
# COMPACT_ATOMS: atom_id res chain seq x y z
N MET A 1 23.42 9.06 -13.45
CA MET A 1 22.23 9.10 -12.57
C MET A 1 22.25 7.82 -11.78
N ASP A 2 22.36 7.92 -10.47
CA ASP A 2 22.22 6.76 -9.61
C ASP A 2 20.84 6.18 -9.83
N GLY A 3 20.75 4.83 -9.93
CA GLY A 3 19.49 4.13 -10.11
C GLY A 3 18.53 4.37 -8.94
N PRO A 4 17.30 3.87 -8.99
CA PRO A 4 16.39 3.98 -7.87
C PRO A 4 17.07 3.40 -6.63
N GLY A 5 17.02 4.13 -5.53
CA GLY A 5 17.61 3.68 -4.27
C GLY A 5 17.15 2.27 -3.90
N ASN A 6 17.93 1.57 -3.07
CA ASN A 6 17.56 0.24 -2.63
C ASN A 6 16.22 0.28 -1.87
N PRO A 7 15.28 -0.61 -2.17
CA PRO A 7 14.05 -0.70 -1.42
C PRO A 7 14.33 -1.06 0.04
N TYR A 8 13.52 -0.55 0.93
CA TYR A 8 13.53 -0.94 2.34
C TYR A 8 12.15 -1.43 2.76
N CYS A 9 12.12 -2.27 3.78
CA CYS A 9 10.89 -2.75 4.37
C CYS A 9 10.75 -2.21 5.79
N VAL A 10 9.55 -1.81 6.15
CA VAL A 10 9.19 -1.40 7.50
C VAL A 10 7.85 -2.00 7.86
N ASN A 11 7.73 -2.51 9.08
CA ASN A 11 6.47 -3.06 9.57
C ASN A 11 5.60 -1.96 10.18
N ASN A 12 4.31 -2.07 9.99
CA ASN A 12 3.35 -1.36 10.82
C ASN A 12 3.42 -1.86 12.27
N ASP A 13 2.97 -1.03 13.22
CA ASP A 13 2.91 -1.43 14.63
C ASP A 13 2.00 -2.64 14.82
N PRO A 14 2.50 -3.76 15.40
CA PRO A 14 1.72 -4.99 15.53
C PRO A 14 0.56 -4.88 16.50
N GLN A 15 0.63 -3.99 17.49
CA GLN A 15 -0.46 -3.77 18.44
C GLN A 15 -1.61 -3.05 17.74
N LEU A 16 -1.34 -1.97 17.00
CA LEU A 16 -2.36 -1.29 16.20
C LEU A 16 -2.94 -2.21 15.13
N LEU A 17 -2.09 -3.01 14.47
CA LEU A 17 -2.55 -3.96 13.47
C LEU A 17 -3.54 -4.98 14.04
N ASN A 18 -3.26 -5.53 15.22
CA ASN A 18 -4.13 -6.52 15.84
C ASN A 18 -5.41 -5.90 16.43
N GLN A 19 -5.35 -4.64 16.84
CA GLN A 19 -6.48 -3.91 17.37
C GLN A 19 -7.47 -3.50 16.27
N ILE A 20 -6.97 -3.04 15.13
CA ILE A 20 -7.78 -2.41 14.08
C ILE A 20 -8.18 -3.39 12.98
N ALA A 21 -7.29 -4.29 12.56
CA ALA A 21 -7.57 -5.21 11.46
C ALA A 21 -8.48 -6.36 11.88
N GLY A 22 -9.76 -6.27 11.53
CA GLY A 22 -10.75 -7.34 11.68
C GLY A 22 -10.90 -8.18 10.41
N ASP A 23 -11.87 -9.10 10.41
CA ASP A 23 -12.18 -9.99 9.28
C ASP A 23 -12.72 -9.24 8.05
N ASP A 24 -13.10 -7.99 8.23
CA ASP A 24 -13.53 -7.07 7.18
C ASP A 24 -12.36 -6.36 6.45
N MET A 25 -11.11 -6.64 6.87
CA MET A 25 -9.90 -6.06 6.30
C MET A 25 -8.94 -7.14 5.82
N VAL A 26 -8.32 -6.92 4.66
CA VAL A 26 -7.29 -7.82 4.13
C VAL A 26 -5.91 -7.33 4.57
N ARG A 27 -5.17 -8.19 5.25
CA ARG A 27 -3.76 -7.95 5.59
C ARG A 27 -2.89 -8.21 4.37
N GLY A 28 -1.88 -7.38 4.15
CA GLY A 28 -0.98 -7.55 3.01
C GLY A 28 0.20 -6.59 3.06
N ILE A 29 0.91 -6.56 1.95
CA ILE A 29 2.08 -5.70 1.75
C ILE A 29 1.66 -4.51 0.89
N THR A 30 2.02 -3.33 1.34
CA THR A 30 1.84 -2.08 0.58
C THR A 30 3.17 -1.67 -0.04
N ILE A 31 3.16 -1.30 -1.31
CA ILE A 31 4.30 -0.67 -1.96
C ILE A 31 4.11 0.85 -1.92
N ALA A 32 4.97 1.54 -1.16
CA ALA A 32 5.09 2.98 -1.21
C ALA A 32 6.14 3.37 -2.24
N CYS A 33 5.78 4.16 -3.23
CA CYS A 33 6.70 4.61 -4.26
C CYS A 33 6.59 6.10 -4.52
N GLY A 34 7.75 6.75 -4.74
CA GLY A 34 7.86 8.17 -5.00
C GLY A 34 7.35 8.65 -6.36
N GLY A 35 6.53 7.86 -7.06
CA GLY A 35 5.97 8.23 -8.35
C GLY A 35 4.69 7.50 -8.68
N PHE A 36 3.71 8.24 -9.20
CA PHE A 36 2.37 7.72 -9.50
C PHE A 36 2.30 6.83 -10.76
N TYR A 37 3.17 7.07 -11.74
CA TYR A 37 3.12 6.39 -13.05
C TYR A 37 4.04 5.16 -13.11
N GLY A 38 5.22 5.31 -13.71
CA GLY A 38 6.18 4.21 -13.92
C GLY A 38 6.51 3.42 -12.66
N PRO A 39 6.89 4.05 -11.54
CA PRO A 39 7.18 3.33 -10.29
C PRO A 39 6.02 2.49 -9.77
N GLN A 40 4.79 2.85 -10.12
CA GLN A 40 3.61 2.08 -9.79
C GLN A 40 3.13 1.18 -10.96
N GLY A 41 3.97 0.90 -11.94
CA GLY A 41 3.64 0.01 -13.05
C GLY A 41 2.61 0.53 -14.04
N ARG A 42 2.42 1.87 -14.12
CA ARG A 42 1.57 2.49 -15.14
C ARG A 42 2.41 2.86 -16.35
N GLU A 43 2.11 2.21 -17.46
CA GLU A 43 2.68 2.57 -18.75
C GLU A 43 1.82 3.64 -19.43
N LEU A 44 2.44 4.69 -19.93
CA LEU A 44 1.80 5.75 -20.69
C LEU A 44 2.45 5.85 -22.09
N ARG A 45 3.23 6.93 -22.32
CA ARG A 45 3.95 7.13 -23.58
C ARG A 45 5.30 6.43 -23.64
N ALA A 46 5.94 6.28 -22.47
CA ALA A 46 7.21 5.57 -22.35
C ALA A 46 6.94 4.17 -21.76
N PRO A 47 7.68 3.14 -22.19
CA PRO A 47 7.61 1.83 -21.59
C PRO A 47 8.10 1.86 -20.15
N LEU A 48 7.72 0.85 -19.36
CA LEU A 48 8.26 0.65 -18.02
C LEU A 48 9.75 0.29 -18.12
N ALA A 49 10.54 0.72 -17.14
CA ALA A 49 11.94 0.31 -17.02
C ALA A 49 12.08 -1.21 -16.83
N ASP A 50 11.11 -1.83 -16.17
CA ASP A 50 10.94 -3.28 -16.10
C ASP A 50 9.55 -3.63 -16.66
N PRO A 51 9.47 -4.18 -17.89
CA PRO A 51 8.20 -4.58 -18.51
C PRO A 51 7.43 -5.63 -17.71
N GLU A 52 8.13 -6.44 -16.90
CA GLU A 52 7.53 -7.51 -16.11
C GLU A 52 7.15 -7.07 -14.68
N LEU A 53 7.33 -5.80 -14.34
CA LEU A 53 7.09 -5.28 -12.98
C LEU A 53 5.72 -5.70 -12.44
N ASN A 54 4.66 -5.52 -13.20
CA ASN A 54 3.30 -5.84 -12.75
C ASN A 54 3.11 -7.35 -12.52
N ALA A 55 3.69 -8.20 -13.36
CA ALA A 55 3.64 -9.66 -13.20
C ALA A 55 4.45 -10.12 -11.97
N LYS A 56 5.63 -9.55 -11.75
CA LYS A 56 6.44 -9.82 -10.56
C LYS A 56 5.71 -9.42 -9.28
N ILE A 57 5.05 -8.27 -9.27
CA ILE A 57 4.27 -7.79 -8.12
C ILE A 57 3.06 -8.69 -7.85
N GLU A 58 2.36 -9.12 -8.89
CA GLU A 58 1.18 -10.00 -8.75
C GLU A 58 1.54 -11.36 -8.16
N THR A 59 2.71 -11.89 -8.50
CA THR A 59 3.18 -13.21 -8.04
C THR A 59 3.97 -13.15 -6.74
N PHE A 60 4.34 -11.95 -6.28
CA PHE A 60 5.13 -11.80 -5.06
C PHE A 60 4.35 -12.22 -3.82
N GLU A 61 5.01 -13.02 -3.00
CA GLU A 61 4.50 -13.44 -1.70
C GLU A 61 5.65 -13.50 -0.68
N TYR A 62 5.39 -13.04 0.52
CA TYR A 62 6.32 -13.13 1.64
C TYR A 62 5.57 -13.48 2.93
N ASN A 63 5.91 -14.59 3.56
CA ASN A 63 5.26 -15.08 4.78
C ASN A 63 3.72 -15.18 4.66
N GLY A 64 3.21 -15.63 3.52
CA GLY A 64 1.77 -15.73 3.26
C GLY A 64 1.08 -14.40 2.93
N LEU A 65 1.81 -13.29 2.91
CA LEU A 65 1.28 -11.97 2.56
C LEU A 65 1.59 -11.63 1.10
N LYS A 66 0.60 -11.12 0.41
CA LYS A 66 0.71 -10.61 -0.98
C LYS A 66 0.75 -9.10 -1.01
N ILE A 67 1.25 -8.55 -2.10
CA ILE A 67 1.17 -7.13 -2.36
C ILE A 67 -0.28 -6.79 -2.76
N ASN A 68 -0.95 -5.98 -1.95
CA ASN A 68 -2.37 -5.67 -2.12
C ASN A 68 -2.62 -4.29 -2.71
N ASN A 69 -1.71 -3.35 -2.50
CA ASN A 69 -1.91 -1.98 -2.98
C ASN A 69 -0.60 -1.21 -3.18
N PHE A 70 -0.75 -0.10 -3.89
CA PHE A 70 0.25 0.95 -4.00
C PHE A 70 -0.28 2.23 -3.38
N GLU A 71 0.62 2.95 -2.74
CA GLU A 71 0.42 4.31 -2.26
C GLU A 71 1.77 5.04 -2.25
N MET A 72 1.90 6.17 -1.60
CA MET A 72 3.08 7.03 -1.75
C MET A 72 3.67 7.53 -0.42
N GLU A 73 3.06 7.26 0.72
CA GLU A 73 3.38 7.89 2.01
C GLU A 73 3.67 6.92 3.15
N SER A 74 3.10 5.71 3.12
CA SER A 74 3.06 4.81 4.29
C SER A 74 4.42 4.36 4.78
N SER A 75 5.37 4.12 3.88
CA SER A 75 6.70 3.66 4.27
C SER A 75 7.47 4.73 5.05
N ALA A 76 7.35 5.99 4.64
CA ALA A 76 7.95 7.12 5.34
C ALA A 76 7.29 7.31 6.72
N LEU A 77 5.95 7.25 6.78
CA LEU A 77 5.21 7.37 8.04
C LEU A 77 5.60 6.28 9.03
N ALA A 78 5.59 5.01 8.59
CA ALA A 78 5.96 3.88 9.44
C ALA A 78 7.43 3.94 9.88
N GLY A 79 8.36 4.26 8.98
CA GLY A 79 9.78 4.38 9.28
C GLY A 79 10.09 5.49 10.26
N LEU A 80 9.53 6.69 10.06
CA LEU A 80 9.70 7.82 10.97
C LEU A 80 9.06 7.56 12.33
N SER A 81 7.88 6.95 12.36
CA SER A 81 7.23 6.58 13.61
C SER A 81 8.10 5.64 14.43
N LEU A 82 8.66 4.61 13.80
CA LEU A 82 9.58 3.68 14.45
C LEU A 82 10.81 4.39 15.03
N LEU A 83 11.44 5.28 14.26
CA LEU A 83 12.62 6.03 14.70
C LEU A 83 12.33 6.98 15.86
N LEU A 84 11.13 7.53 15.91
CA LEU A 84 10.71 8.50 16.93
C LEU A 84 9.97 7.86 18.11
N GLY A 85 9.86 6.54 18.16
CA GLY A 85 9.19 5.83 19.25
C GLY A 85 7.66 5.93 19.22
N HIS A 86 7.07 6.19 18.04
CA HIS A 86 5.63 6.24 17.83
C HIS A 86 5.12 4.95 17.19
N LYS A 87 3.81 4.73 17.27
CA LYS A 87 3.11 3.64 16.61
C LYS A 87 2.41 4.15 15.36
N ALA A 88 2.53 3.42 14.26
CA ALA A 88 1.84 3.73 13.02
C ALA A 88 1.22 2.49 12.39
N LEU A 89 0.05 2.68 11.80
CA LEU A 89 -0.62 1.69 10.96
C LEU A 89 -1.27 2.42 9.78
N THR A 90 -1.12 1.87 8.59
CA THR A 90 -1.78 2.38 7.41
C THR A 90 -2.95 1.46 7.03
N CYS A 91 -4.14 2.03 6.94
CA CYS A 91 -5.34 1.38 6.41
C CYS A 91 -5.68 2.02 5.07
N CYS A 92 -5.68 1.22 4.01
CA CYS A 92 -5.93 1.70 2.67
C CYS A 92 -7.25 1.17 2.12
N MET A 93 -7.97 2.02 1.41
CA MET A 93 -9.04 1.58 0.55
C MET A 93 -8.55 1.53 -0.90
N VAL A 94 -8.70 0.35 -1.53
CA VAL A 94 -8.34 0.18 -2.94
C VAL A 94 -9.43 0.81 -3.81
N ILE A 95 -9.10 1.90 -4.48
CA ILE A 95 -10.03 2.64 -5.35
C ILE A 95 -9.94 2.26 -6.81
N ALA A 96 -8.84 1.64 -7.25
CA ALA A 96 -8.65 1.20 -8.61
C ALA A 96 -7.87 -0.11 -8.66
N ASN A 97 -8.30 -1.02 -9.52
CA ASN A 97 -7.61 -2.28 -9.77
C ASN A 97 -6.96 -2.25 -11.14
N ARG A 98 -5.62 -2.37 -11.21
CA ARG A 98 -4.86 -2.27 -12.44
C ARG A 98 -5.07 -3.42 -13.39
N ARG A 99 -5.22 -4.62 -12.86
CA ARG A 99 -5.42 -5.83 -13.66
C ARG A 99 -6.75 -5.80 -14.38
N THR A 100 -7.82 -5.49 -13.63
CA THR A 100 -9.19 -5.47 -14.19
C THR A 100 -9.53 -4.14 -14.86
N LYS A 101 -8.67 -3.12 -14.73
CA LYS A 101 -8.89 -1.74 -15.20
C LYS A 101 -10.19 -1.12 -14.66
N LYS A 102 -10.69 -1.65 -13.53
CA LYS A 102 -11.89 -1.14 -12.86
C LYS A 102 -11.50 -0.10 -11.81
N ALA A 103 -12.27 0.97 -11.74
CA ALA A 103 -12.15 1.97 -10.69
C ALA A 103 -13.49 2.13 -9.98
N ASN A 104 -13.44 2.32 -8.66
CA ASN A 104 -14.60 2.66 -7.86
C ASN A 104 -14.79 4.18 -7.89
N THR A 105 -15.77 4.66 -8.64
CA THR A 105 -16.10 6.10 -8.73
C THR A 105 -16.88 6.60 -7.53
N GLY A 106 -17.50 5.69 -6.76
CA GLY A 106 -18.28 6.01 -5.55
C GLY A 106 -17.50 5.89 -4.26
N TYR A 107 -16.16 5.96 -4.29
CA TYR A 107 -15.30 5.65 -3.16
C TYR A 107 -15.44 6.56 -1.92
N LYS A 108 -16.01 7.75 -2.05
CA LYS A 108 -16.12 8.73 -0.93
C LYS A 108 -16.88 8.15 0.26
N SER A 109 -18.06 7.59 0.05
CA SER A 109 -18.84 6.96 1.14
C SER A 109 -18.12 5.75 1.76
N THR A 110 -17.30 5.04 0.98
CA THR A 110 -16.52 3.90 1.47
C THR A 110 -15.34 4.38 2.33
N ILE A 111 -14.72 5.53 1.98
CA ILE A 111 -13.69 6.15 2.82
C ILE A 111 -14.27 6.59 4.16
N ASP A 112 -15.43 7.24 4.16
CA ASP A 112 -16.10 7.67 5.40
C ASP A 112 -16.40 6.47 6.31
N ASN A 113 -16.81 5.34 5.73
CA ASN A 113 -17.00 4.10 6.47
C ASN A 113 -15.68 3.55 7.03
N LEU A 114 -14.60 3.54 6.23
CA LEU A 114 -13.28 3.11 6.71
C LEU A 114 -12.80 3.96 7.89
N ILE A 115 -12.92 5.28 7.79
CA ILE A 115 -12.57 6.20 8.87
C ILE A 115 -13.35 5.86 10.14
N LYS A 116 -14.67 5.68 10.03
CA LYS A 116 -15.52 5.32 11.16
C LYS A 116 -15.09 4.01 11.80
N VAL A 117 -14.91 2.96 11.01
CA VAL A 117 -14.49 1.64 11.49
C VAL A 117 -13.14 1.70 12.21
N VAL A 118 -12.17 2.46 11.69
CA VAL A 118 -10.88 2.64 12.33
C VAL A 118 -11.02 3.40 13.65
N LEU A 119 -11.80 4.48 13.68
CA LEU A 119 -12.03 5.27 14.90
C LEU A 119 -12.78 4.48 15.98
N ASP A 120 -13.71 3.64 15.61
CA ASP A 120 -14.46 2.79 16.55
C ASP A 120 -13.59 1.67 17.19
N ARG A 121 -12.39 1.42 16.62
CA ARG A 121 -11.47 0.36 17.05
C ARG A 121 -10.21 0.87 17.76
N ILE A 122 -10.02 2.19 17.85
CA ILE A 122 -8.87 2.80 18.53
C ILE A 122 -9.06 2.91 20.05
#